data_e74c6ccf9c1a4e517b141a042b918fd2
#
_entry.id   e74c6ccf9c1a4e517b141a042b918fd2
#
_cell.length_a   1.000
_cell.length_b   1.000
_cell.length_c   1.000
_cell.angle_alpha   90.00
_cell.angle_beta   90.00
_cell.angle_gamma   90.00
#
_symmetry.space_group_name_H-M   'P 1'
#
loop_
_entity.id
_entity.type
_entity.pdbx_description
1 polymer ?
#
loop_
_entity_poly.entity_id
_entity_poly.type
_entity_poly.pdbx_seq_one_letter_code
_entity_poly.pdbx_strand_id
1 'polypeptide(L)'
;MKRRGLCLVIAAPPGAGKTSVSRALLESEPDLTLSVSVTTRAARPGEQDGVHYHFRDMAEYHAMIARGDLLEHAMFLGRGYGTPRAPVEAALAEGRDVLFDIEWQGHRQLKSSMPADVVSIFLLPPSMAELEKRLQLRGQDGPEEIIKRMAAAREEISHWDEFDHVLINQDFDGTVAAVRAILHAARSTRARQPGMAGFIKGLLGA
;
A
#
# COMPACT_ATOMS: atom_id res chain seq x y z
N MET A 1 12.88 -22.33 -6.72
CA MET A 1 13.74 -21.23 -6.20
C MET A 1 12.85 -20.24 -5.49
N LYS A 2 13.28 -19.72 -4.34
CA LYS A 2 12.54 -18.73 -3.58
C LYS A 2 12.80 -17.35 -4.20
N ARG A 3 11.74 -16.62 -4.60
CA ARG A 3 11.84 -15.23 -5.05
C ARG A 3 11.98 -14.27 -3.85
N ARG A 4 12.40 -13.05 -4.09
CA ARG A 4 12.22 -11.95 -3.14
C ARG A 4 10.78 -11.42 -3.29
N GLY A 5 10.10 -11.15 -2.18
CA GLY A 5 8.80 -10.49 -2.17
C GLY A 5 8.87 -9.04 -2.66
N LEU A 6 7.71 -8.39 -2.71
CA LEU A 6 7.60 -6.99 -3.10
C LEU A 6 6.65 -6.21 -2.18
N CYS A 7 6.81 -4.90 -2.17
CA CYS A 7 5.87 -3.95 -1.57
C CYS A 7 4.90 -3.50 -2.67
N LEU A 8 3.64 -3.94 -2.59
CA LEU A 8 2.58 -3.46 -3.47
C LEU A 8 1.91 -2.25 -2.83
N VAL A 9 2.07 -1.09 -3.41
CA VAL A 9 1.39 0.14 -2.97
C VAL A 9 0.14 0.35 -3.82
N ILE A 10 -1.00 0.54 -3.18
CA ILE A 10 -2.21 1.01 -3.85
C ILE A 10 -2.61 2.33 -3.23
N ALA A 11 -2.58 3.39 -4.02
CA ALA A 11 -3.08 4.71 -3.64
C ALA A 11 -4.27 5.09 -4.51
N ALA A 12 -5.13 5.92 -3.96
CA ALA A 12 -6.34 6.37 -4.65
C ALA A 12 -6.99 7.54 -3.90
N PRO A 13 -7.66 8.44 -4.58
CA PRO A 13 -8.45 9.45 -3.91
C PRO A 13 -9.59 8.82 -3.09
N PRO A 14 -10.06 9.50 -2.03
CA PRO A 14 -11.18 9.04 -1.22
C PRO A 14 -12.40 8.69 -2.07
N GLY A 15 -12.92 7.46 -1.95
CA GLY A 15 -14.08 7.02 -2.74
C GLY A 15 -13.76 6.31 -4.07
N ALA A 16 -12.51 6.24 -4.52
CA ALA A 16 -12.14 5.57 -5.76
C ALA A 16 -12.13 4.04 -5.69
N GLY A 17 -12.33 3.44 -4.50
CA GLY A 17 -12.47 1.98 -4.36
C GLY A 17 -11.22 1.25 -3.85
N LYS A 18 -10.17 1.97 -3.38
CA LYS A 18 -8.94 1.40 -2.85
C LYS A 18 -9.18 0.24 -1.88
N THR A 19 -9.92 0.46 -0.81
CA THR A 19 -10.19 -0.56 0.23
C THR A 19 -10.87 -1.81 -0.31
N SER A 20 -11.80 -1.67 -1.26
CA SER A 20 -12.49 -2.82 -1.87
C SER A 20 -11.53 -3.64 -2.73
N VAL A 21 -10.71 -2.99 -3.56
CA VAL A 21 -9.68 -3.66 -4.38
C VAL A 21 -8.63 -4.33 -3.49
N SER A 22 -8.13 -3.64 -2.47
CA SER A 22 -7.15 -4.20 -1.52
C SER A 22 -7.69 -5.45 -0.82
N ARG A 23 -8.95 -5.45 -0.39
CA ARG A 23 -9.59 -6.60 0.24
C ARG A 23 -9.70 -7.78 -0.72
N ALA A 24 -10.19 -7.56 -1.93
CA ALA A 24 -10.31 -8.63 -2.94
C ALA A 24 -8.94 -9.26 -3.29
N LEU A 25 -7.89 -8.45 -3.31
CA LEU A 25 -6.52 -8.96 -3.50
C LEU A 25 -6.07 -9.83 -2.34
N LEU A 26 -6.24 -9.36 -1.09
CA LEU A 26 -5.85 -10.12 0.10
C LEU A 26 -6.60 -11.46 0.23
N GLU A 27 -7.86 -11.51 -0.22
CA GLU A 27 -8.66 -12.73 -0.26
C GLU A 27 -8.22 -13.72 -1.34
N SER A 28 -7.70 -13.21 -2.47
CA SER A 28 -7.33 -14.02 -3.64
C SER A 28 -5.85 -14.36 -3.76
N GLU A 29 -4.97 -13.70 -3.00
CA GLU A 29 -3.51 -13.83 -3.10
C GLU A 29 -2.93 -14.26 -1.73
N PRO A 30 -2.75 -15.57 -1.48
CA PRO A 30 -2.33 -16.08 -0.17
C PRO A 30 -0.93 -15.63 0.27
N ASP A 31 -0.06 -15.29 -0.68
CA ASP A 31 1.30 -14.78 -0.40
C ASP A 31 1.35 -13.25 -0.22
N LEU A 32 0.19 -12.57 -0.24
CA LEU A 32 0.07 -11.14 -0.03
C LEU A 32 -0.51 -10.87 1.36
N THR A 33 0.19 -10.06 2.15
CA THR A 33 -0.27 -9.66 3.49
C THR A 33 -0.37 -8.15 3.61
N LEU A 34 -1.32 -7.65 4.40
CA LEU A 34 -1.42 -6.22 4.66
C LEU A 34 -0.30 -5.79 5.62
N SER A 35 0.30 -4.62 5.38
CA SER A 35 1.22 -4.00 6.33
C SER A 35 0.48 -3.60 7.60
N VAL A 36 1.02 -3.98 8.77
CA VAL A 36 0.50 -3.56 10.08
C VAL A 36 1.26 -2.30 10.51
N SER A 37 0.57 -1.16 10.48
CA SER A 37 1.18 0.14 10.82
C SER A 37 1.31 0.35 12.33
N VAL A 38 2.30 1.15 12.73
CA VAL A 38 2.36 1.79 14.05
C VAL A 38 1.35 2.94 14.09
N THR A 39 0.72 3.16 15.23
CA THR A 39 -0.06 4.37 15.48
C THR A 39 0.06 4.84 16.93
N THR A 40 0.02 6.16 17.11
CA THR A 40 -0.04 6.78 18.46
C THR A 40 -1.47 7.01 18.93
N ARG A 41 -2.46 6.59 18.15
CA ARG A 41 -3.87 6.57 18.55
C ARG A 41 -4.09 5.45 19.57
N ALA A 42 -4.91 5.71 20.57
CA ALA A 42 -5.37 4.65 21.47
C ALA A 42 -6.15 3.56 20.70
N ALA A 43 -6.00 2.31 21.12
CA ALA A 43 -6.78 1.20 20.56
C ALA A 43 -8.28 1.42 20.79
N ARG A 44 -9.08 1.08 19.79
CA ARG A 44 -10.55 1.04 19.91
C ARG A 44 -11.00 -0.31 20.48
N PRO A 45 -12.22 -0.40 21.03
CA PRO A 45 -12.77 -1.70 21.42
C PRO A 45 -12.71 -2.71 20.27
N GLY A 46 -12.14 -3.89 20.56
CA GLY A 46 -11.95 -4.95 19.57
C GLY A 46 -10.66 -4.90 18.76
N GLU A 47 -9.90 -3.82 18.81
CA GLU A 47 -8.58 -3.76 18.18
C GLU A 47 -7.51 -4.45 19.07
N GLN A 48 -6.58 -5.15 18.41
CA GLN A 48 -5.49 -5.91 19.06
C GLN A 48 -4.14 -5.39 18.58
N ASP A 49 -3.19 -5.19 19.50
CA ASP A 49 -1.81 -4.80 19.18
C ASP A 49 -1.14 -5.89 18.34
N GLY A 50 -0.40 -5.45 17.31
CA GLY A 50 0.28 -6.34 16.37
C GLY A 50 -0.61 -6.99 15.32
N VAL A 51 -1.92 -6.83 15.39
CA VAL A 51 -2.90 -7.37 14.42
C VAL A 51 -3.50 -6.24 13.58
N HIS A 52 -4.11 -5.27 14.25
CA HIS A 52 -4.74 -4.12 13.58
C HIS A 52 -3.77 -2.95 13.42
N TYR A 53 -3.03 -2.67 14.48
CA TYR A 53 -1.95 -1.70 14.57
C TYR A 53 -0.92 -2.15 15.61
N HIS A 54 0.29 -1.58 15.53
CA HIS A 54 1.21 -1.53 16.65
C HIS A 54 0.96 -0.24 17.41
N PHE A 55 0.27 -0.30 18.55
CA PHE A 55 -0.06 0.87 19.35
C PHE A 55 1.17 1.31 20.15
N ARG A 56 1.64 2.53 19.94
CA ARG A 56 2.80 3.11 20.61
C ARG A 56 2.45 4.49 21.15
N ASP A 57 3.17 4.94 22.15
CA ASP A 57 3.07 6.34 22.55
C ASP A 57 3.86 7.27 21.60
N MET A 58 3.69 8.57 21.77
CA MET A 58 4.34 9.56 20.92
C MET A 58 5.87 9.57 21.08
N ALA A 59 6.37 9.30 22.30
CA ALA A 59 7.82 9.28 22.57
C ALA A 59 8.48 8.12 21.83
N GLU A 60 7.90 6.91 21.92
CA GLU A 60 8.41 5.75 21.18
C GLU A 60 8.27 5.93 19.66
N TYR A 61 7.17 6.51 19.18
CA TYR A 61 7.01 6.82 17.76
C TYR A 61 8.12 7.73 17.23
N HIS A 62 8.45 8.80 17.95
CA HIS A 62 9.57 9.68 17.58
C HIS A 62 10.92 8.96 17.68
N ALA A 63 11.10 8.11 18.67
CA ALA A 63 12.32 7.29 18.79
C ALA A 63 12.46 6.31 17.61
N MET A 64 11.37 5.68 17.16
CA MET A 64 11.34 4.82 15.96
C MET A 64 11.73 5.60 14.70
N ILE A 65 11.24 6.82 14.52
CA ILE A 65 11.63 7.68 13.40
C ILE A 65 13.15 7.98 13.47
N ALA A 66 13.63 8.39 14.63
CA ALA A 66 15.04 8.75 14.82
C ALA A 66 16.00 7.57 14.57
N ARG A 67 15.58 6.34 14.89
CA ARG A 67 16.36 5.11 14.61
C ARG A 67 16.24 4.62 13.17
N GLY A 68 15.31 5.18 12.35
CA GLY A 68 15.03 4.68 11.00
C GLY A 68 14.25 3.36 10.98
N ASP A 69 13.54 3.05 12.07
CA ASP A 69 12.74 1.82 12.20
C ASP A 69 11.46 1.84 11.36
N LEU A 70 11.07 3.00 10.83
CA LEU A 70 9.90 3.16 9.97
C LEU A 70 10.31 3.35 8.50
N LEU A 71 9.60 2.68 7.61
CA LEU A 71 9.75 2.81 6.15
C LEU A 71 9.13 4.09 5.62
N GLU A 72 8.00 4.45 6.17
CA GLU A 72 7.25 5.68 5.94
C GLU A 72 6.56 6.09 7.26
N HIS A 73 6.30 7.36 7.42
CA HIS A 73 5.60 7.90 8.57
C HIS A 73 4.90 9.21 8.25
N ALA A 74 3.79 9.47 8.91
CA ALA A 74 3.02 10.70 8.77
C ALA A 74 2.30 11.07 10.06
N MET A 75 2.03 12.37 10.22
CA MET A 75 1.13 12.87 11.26
C MET A 75 -0.24 13.15 10.65
N PHE A 76 -1.29 12.57 11.22
CA PHE A 76 -2.66 12.82 10.82
C PHE A 76 -3.53 13.12 12.04
N LEU A 77 -4.19 14.26 12.06
CA LEU A 77 -5.01 14.73 13.18
C LEU A 77 -4.30 14.65 14.54
N GLY A 78 -3.04 15.04 14.60
CA GLY A 78 -2.23 15.04 15.83
C GLY A 78 -1.78 13.65 16.30
N ARG A 79 -1.89 12.62 15.46
CA ARG A 79 -1.50 11.24 15.73
C ARG A 79 -0.48 10.77 14.72
N GLY A 80 0.54 10.04 15.20
CA GLY A 80 1.54 9.40 14.34
C GLY A 80 1.00 8.11 13.72
N TYR A 81 1.38 7.89 12.47
CA TYR A 81 1.20 6.64 11.73
C TYR A 81 2.50 6.33 11.01
N GLY A 82 2.82 5.05 10.83
CA GLY A 82 4.00 4.66 10.06
C GLY A 82 4.12 3.15 9.95
N THR A 83 4.88 2.68 9.00
CA THR A 83 5.07 1.24 8.76
C THR A 83 6.43 0.77 9.27
N PRO A 84 6.47 -0.22 10.19
CA PRO A 84 7.73 -0.78 10.69
C PRO A 84 8.54 -1.44 9.57
N ARG A 85 9.83 -1.16 9.51
CA ARG A 85 10.78 -1.71 8.53
C ARG A 85 10.99 -3.22 8.69
N ALA A 86 11.32 -3.66 9.89
CA ALA A 86 11.77 -5.03 10.13
C ALA A 86 10.76 -6.12 9.73
N PRO A 87 9.44 -6.04 10.06
CA PRO A 87 8.47 -7.02 9.61
C PRO A 87 8.32 -7.09 8.08
N VAL A 88 8.39 -5.93 7.41
CA VAL A 88 8.30 -5.85 5.95
C VAL A 88 9.52 -6.54 5.32
N GLU A 89 10.74 -6.18 5.73
CA GLU A 89 11.97 -6.78 5.21
C GLU A 89 12.00 -8.30 5.43
N ALA A 90 11.54 -8.78 6.59
CA ALA A 90 11.43 -10.21 6.87
C ALA A 90 10.45 -10.90 5.92
N ALA A 91 9.27 -10.33 5.69
CA ALA A 91 8.30 -10.86 4.74
C ALA A 91 8.87 -10.96 3.32
N LEU A 92 9.53 -9.89 2.84
CA LEU A 92 10.14 -9.87 1.51
C LEU A 92 11.26 -10.91 1.38
N ALA A 93 12.09 -11.09 2.42
CA ALA A 93 13.14 -12.11 2.44
C ALA A 93 12.57 -13.55 2.40
N GLU A 94 11.38 -13.74 2.96
CA GLU A 94 10.64 -15.00 2.91
C GLU A 94 9.89 -15.21 1.57
N GLY A 95 9.94 -14.27 0.66
CA GLY A 95 9.24 -14.33 -0.64
C GLY A 95 7.76 -13.94 -0.55
N ARG A 96 7.28 -13.43 0.59
CA ARG A 96 5.93 -12.91 0.76
C ARG A 96 5.86 -11.45 0.34
N ASP A 97 4.74 -11.06 -0.25
CA ASP A 97 4.49 -9.69 -0.64
C ASP A 97 3.73 -8.93 0.46
N VAL A 98 3.96 -7.64 0.54
CA VAL A 98 3.29 -6.76 1.52
C VAL A 98 2.49 -5.69 0.78
N LEU A 99 1.20 -5.62 1.07
CA LEU A 99 0.30 -4.59 0.56
C LEU A 99 0.33 -3.37 1.48
N PHE A 100 0.49 -2.20 0.89
CA PHE A 100 0.44 -0.91 1.57
C PHE A 100 -0.80 -0.13 1.14
N ASP A 101 -1.66 0.17 2.09
CA ASP A 101 -2.81 1.07 1.93
C ASP A 101 -2.41 2.47 2.46
N ILE A 102 -1.62 3.19 1.68
CA ILE A 102 -1.04 4.48 2.05
C ILE A 102 -1.36 5.55 1.00
N GLU A 103 -1.20 6.82 1.37
CA GLU A 103 -1.34 7.98 0.49
C GLU A 103 -0.03 8.29 -0.23
N TRP A 104 -0.04 9.24 -1.17
CA TRP A 104 1.11 9.60 -2.00
C TRP A 104 2.35 9.99 -1.17
N GLN A 105 2.19 10.65 -0.01
CA GLN A 105 3.31 11.02 0.86
C GLN A 105 4.04 9.77 1.41
N GLY A 106 3.27 8.78 1.87
CA GLY A 106 3.81 7.50 2.32
C GLY A 106 4.47 6.73 1.17
N HIS A 107 3.85 6.75 -0.02
CA HIS A 107 4.45 6.16 -1.22
C HIS A 107 5.83 6.76 -1.54
N ARG A 108 5.98 8.09 -1.52
CA ARG A 108 7.29 8.74 -1.76
C ARG A 108 8.36 8.26 -0.79
N GLN A 109 8.03 8.22 0.51
CA GLN A 109 8.97 7.77 1.54
C GLN A 109 9.32 6.28 1.35
N LEU A 110 8.33 5.43 1.12
CA LEU A 110 8.54 3.99 0.89
C LEU A 110 9.37 3.75 -0.37
N LYS A 111 9.08 4.43 -1.48
CA LYS A 111 9.83 4.35 -2.73
C LYS A 111 11.28 4.80 -2.55
N SER A 112 11.52 5.84 -1.75
CA SER A 112 12.87 6.32 -1.40
C SER A 112 13.60 5.30 -0.52
N SER A 113 12.92 4.68 0.44
CA SER A 113 13.50 3.72 1.39
C SER A 113 13.82 2.36 0.76
N MET A 114 12.98 1.90 -0.18
CA MET A 114 13.05 0.56 -0.79
C MET A 114 12.79 0.59 -2.31
N PRO A 115 13.56 1.36 -3.09
CA PRO A 115 13.25 1.65 -4.50
C PRO A 115 13.18 0.39 -5.39
N ALA A 116 13.95 -0.65 -5.07
CA ALA A 116 13.97 -1.91 -5.83
C ALA A 116 12.79 -2.84 -5.49
N ASP A 117 12.12 -2.64 -4.36
CA ASP A 117 11.09 -3.54 -3.86
C ASP A 117 9.67 -3.02 -4.09
N VAL A 118 9.49 -1.72 -4.32
CA VAL A 118 8.17 -1.08 -4.49
C VAL A 118 7.64 -1.26 -5.91
N VAL A 119 6.38 -1.68 -6.00
CA VAL A 119 5.53 -1.63 -7.19
C VAL A 119 4.29 -0.85 -6.80
N SER A 120 4.02 0.26 -7.46
CA SER A 120 3.00 1.21 -7.06
C SER A 120 1.92 1.38 -8.13
N ILE A 121 0.67 1.42 -7.67
CA ILE A 121 -0.53 1.53 -8.51
C ILE A 121 -1.38 2.69 -7.97
N PHE A 122 -1.75 3.59 -8.85
CA PHE A 122 -2.71 4.65 -8.56
C PHE A 122 -4.06 4.32 -9.19
N LEU A 123 -5.12 4.28 -8.38
CA LEU A 123 -6.47 4.04 -8.85
C LEU A 123 -7.22 5.36 -9.02
N LEU A 124 -7.66 5.64 -10.24
CA LEU A 124 -8.48 6.78 -10.58
C LEU A 124 -9.97 6.40 -10.63
N PRO A 125 -10.88 7.29 -10.21
CA PRO A 125 -12.29 7.15 -10.55
C PRO A 125 -12.50 7.42 -12.06
N PRO A 126 -13.58 6.93 -12.67
CA PRO A 126 -13.86 7.22 -14.07
C PRO A 126 -14.19 8.70 -14.34
N SER A 127 -14.67 9.44 -13.33
CA SER A 127 -14.86 10.88 -13.37
C SER A 127 -15.00 11.46 -11.96
N MET A 128 -14.82 12.79 -11.82
CA MET A 128 -15.08 13.46 -10.54
C MET A 128 -16.56 13.41 -10.15
N ALA A 129 -17.48 13.44 -11.10
CA ALA A 129 -18.91 13.31 -10.84
C ALA A 129 -19.25 11.92 -10.28
N GLU A 130 -18.66 10.86 -10.82
CA GLU A 130 -18.85 9.51 -10.28
C GLU A 130 -18.23 9.35 -8.88
N LEU A 131 -17.08 9.99 -8.64
CA LEU A 131 -16.45 10.01 -7.32
C LEU A 131 -17.36 10.67 -6.27
N GLU A 132 -17.93 11.84 -6.58
CA GLU A 132 -18.85 12.55 -5.71
C GLU A 132 -20.09 11.70 -5.41
N LYS A 133 -20.67 11.07 -6.43
CA LYS A 133 -21.80 10.15 -6.28
C LYS A 133 -21.46 8.98 -5.34
N ARG A 134 -20.29 8.37 -5.49
CA ARG A 134 -19.83 7.28 -4.61
C ARG A 134 -19.68 7.73 -3.16
N LEU A 135 -19.17 8.93 -2.92
CA LEU A 135 -19.07 9.52 -1.57
C LEU A 135 -20.45 9.76 -0.96
N GLN A 136 -21.40 10.30 -1.73
CA GLN A 136 -22.78 10.52 -1.29
C GLN A 136 -23.50 9.20 -0.96
N LEU A 137 -23.37 8.17 -1.81
CA LEU A 137 -24.00 6.86 -1.61
C LEU A 137 -23.49 6.10 -0.38
N ARG A 138 -22.28 6.38 0.09
CA ARG A 138 -21.78 5.81 1.35
C ARG A 138 -22.61 6.23 2.57
N GLY A 139 -23.28 7.37 2.51
CA GLY A 139 -24.19 7.84 3.55
C GLY A 139 -23.54 8.13 4.91
N GLN A 140 -22.21 8.21 4.95
CA GLN A 140 -21.44 8.40 6.19
C GLN A 140 -21.01 9.85 6.40
N ASP A 141 -21.15 10.69 5.38
CA ASP A 141 -20.63 12.04 5.34
C ASP A 141 -21.73 13.06 5.06
N GLY A 142 -21.72 14.18 5.80
CA GLY A 142 -22.56 15.32 5.49
C GLY A 142 -22.02 16.14 4.29
N PRO A 143 -22.80 17.10 3.77
CA PRO A 143 -22.41 17.88 2.59
C PRO A 143 -21.05 18.58 2.72
N GLU A 144 -20.75 19.15 3.88
CA GLU A 144 -19.46 19.82 4.13
C GLU A 144 -18.26 18.85 4.09
N GLU A 145 -18.46 17.63 4.62
CA GLU A 145 -17.42 16.62 4.60
C GLU A 145 -17.16 16.09 3.18
N ILE A 146 -18.21 15.96 2.35
CA ILE A 146 -18.09 15.63 0.93
C ILE A 146 -17.26 16.68 0.20
N ILE A 147 -17.48 17.97 0.45
CA ILE A 147 -16.69 19.05 -0.15
C ILE A 147 -15.21 18.91 0.23
N LYS A 148 -14.90 18.65 1.51
CA LYS A 148 -13.52 18.44 1.98
C LYS A 148 -12.88 17.22 1.31
N ARG A 149 -13.62 16.10 1.19
CA ARG A 149 -13.13 14.89 0.53
C ARG A 149 -12.91 15.09 -0.96
N MET A 150 -13.75 15.87 -1.64
CA MET A 150 -13.57 16.23 -3.05
C MET A 150 -12.34 17.12 -3.26
N ALA A 151 -12.05 18.03 -2.32
CA ALA A 151 -10.83 18.83 -2.34
C ALA A 151 -9.59 17.94 -2.13
N ALA A 152 -9.61 17.06 -1.11
CA ALA A 152 -8.55 16.08 -0.86
C ALA A 152 -8.34 15.13 -2.06
N ALA A 153 -9.43 14.74 -2.75
CA ALA A 153 -9.33 13.90 -3.94
C ALA A 153 -8.58 14.60 -5.09
N ARG A 154 -8.76 15.90 -5.28
CA ARG A 154 -8.02 16.67 -6.30
C ARG A 154 -6.54 16.73 -5.98
N GLU A 155 -6.19 16.94 -4.71
CA GLU A 155 -4.80 16.91 -4.24
C GLU A 155 -4.17 15.53 -4.47
N GLU A 156 -4.83 14.47 -4.03
CA GLU A 156 -4.34 13.09 -4.23
C GLU A 156 -4.14 12.76 -5.71
N ILE A 157 -5.10 13.14 -6.58
CA ILE A 157 -5.02 12.91 -8.03
C ILE A 157 -3.85 13.68 -8.65
N SER A 158 -3.46 14.85 -8.13
CA SER A 158 -2.35 15.63 -8.72
C SER A 158 -1.00 14.92 -8.66
N HIS A 159 -0.87 13.85 -7.88
CA HIS A 159 0.33 13.03 -7.70
C HIS A 159 0.31 11.70 -8.48
N TRP A 160 -0.63 11.51 -9.39
CA TRP A 160 -0.81 10.27 -10.15
C TRP A 160 0.43 9.82 -10.94
N ASP A 161 1.22 10.75 -11.44
CA ASP A 161 2.40 10.51 -12.27
C ASP A 161 3.64 10.06 -11.49
N GLU A 162 3.54 10.01 -10.15
CA GLU A 162 4.59 9.45 -9.29
C GLU A 162 4.53 7.92 -9.16
N PHE A 163 3.46 7.30 -9.66
CA PHE A 163 3.21 5.86 -9.54
C PHE A 163 3.64 5.09 -10.78
N ASP A 164 4.08 3.85 -10.59
CA ASP A 164 4.54 2.99 -11.69
C ASP A 164 3.40 2.60 -12.65
N HIS A 165 2.16 2.50 -12.12
CA HIS A 165 0.98 2.12 -12.89
C HIS A 165 -0.21 3.00 -12.50
N VAL A 166 -1.08 3.30 -13.48
CA VAL A 166 -2.30 4.06 -13.26
C VAL A 166 -3.48 3.29 -13.88
N LEU A 167 -4.52 3.04 -13.09
CA LEU A 167 -5.70 2.31 -13.52
C LEU A 167 -6.97 3.14 -13.27
N ILE A 168 -7.90 3.12 -14.21
CA ILE A 168 -9.23 3.73 -14.02
C ILE A 168 -10.17 2.66 -13.48
N ASN A 169 -10.66 2.83 -12.26
CA ASN A 169 -11.59 1.93 -11.59
C ASN A 169 -13.03 2.18 -12.07
N GLN A 170 -13.28 1.81 -13.32
CA GLN A 170 -14.60 1.87 -13.96
C GLN A 170 -15.40 0.60 -13.71
N ASP A 171 -14.76 -0.55 -13.84
CA ASP A 171 -15.27 -1.88 -13.52
C ASP A 171 -14.43 -2.50 -12.42
N PHE A 172 -15.09 -2.96 -11.36
CA PHE A 172 -14.41 -3.49 -10.17
C PHE A 172 -13.62 -4.76 -10.48
N ASP A 173 -14.26 -5.75 -11.12
CA ASP A 173 -13.63 -7.04 -11.38
C ASP A 173 -12.47 -6.90 -12.38
N GLY A 174 -12.64 -6.10 -13.42
CA GLY A 174 -11.58 -5.74 -14.36
C GLY A 174 -10.42 -5.02 -13.69
N THR A 175 -10.69 -4.12 -12.74
CA THR A 175 -9.65 -3.44 -11.96
C THR A 175 -8.88 -4.42 -11.08
N VAL A 176 -9.55 -5.30 -10.36
CA VAL A 176 -8.90 -6.35 -9.54
C VAL A 176 -8.05 -7.26 -10.42
N ALA A 177 -8.56 -7.68 -11.58
CA ALA A 177 -7.81 -8.51 -12.52
C ALA A 177 -6.55 -7.79 -13.04
N ALA A 178 -6.64 -6.50 -13.37
CA ALA A 178 -5.50 -5.70 -13.81
C ALA A 178 -4.43 -5.55 -12.71
N VAL A 179 -4.82 -5.26 -11.48
CA VAL A 179 -3.89 -5.19 -10.34
C VAL A 179 -3.20 -6.54 -10.09
N ARG A 180 -3.94 -7.66 -10.18
CA ARG A 180 -3.36 -9.01 -10.07
C ARG A 180 -2.37 -9.29 -11.20
N ALA A 181 -2.66 -8.90 -12.42
CA ALA A 181 -1.73 -9.05 -13.55
C ALA A 181 -0.43 -8.29 -13.32
N ILE A 182 -0.49 -7.05 -12.83
CA ILE A 182 0.69 -6.24 -12.46
C ILE A 182 1.49 -6.95 -11.35
N LEU A 183 0.83 -7.41 -10.29
CA LEU A 183 1.47 -8.13 -9.19
C LEU A 183 2.19 -9.39 -9.69
N HIS A 184 1.55 -10.20 -10.51
CA HIS A 184 2.12 -11.43 -11.05
C HIS A 184 3.29 -11.16 -12.01
N ALA A 185 3.18 -10.15 -12.86
CA ALA A 185 4.28 -9.72 -13.73
C ALA A 185 5.48 -9.25 -12.90
N ALA A 186 5.24 -8.44 -11.86
CA ALA A 186 6.30 -7.97 -10.97
C ALA A 186 7.01 -9.11 -10.22
N ARG A 187 6.28 -10.13 -9.78
CA ARG A 187 6.83 -11.33 -9.12
C ARG A 187 7.83 -12.09 -10.01
N SER A 188 7.65 -12.06 -11.33
CA SER A 188 8.47 -12.80 -12.29
C SER A 188 9.70 -12.04 -12.80
N THR A 189 9.87 -10.78 -12.43
CA THR A 189 11.02 -9.96 -12.87
C THR A 189 12.35 -10.58 -12.42
N ARG A 190 13.39 -10.45 -13.25
CA ARG A 190 14.73 -10.95 -12.96
C ARG A 190 15.28 -10.45 -11.62
N ALA A 191 15.03 -9.21 -11.27
CA ALA A 191 15.52 -8.61 -10.04
C ALA A 191 14.98 -9.33 -8.78
N ARG A 192 13.82 -9.98 -8.88
CA ARG A 192 13.20 -10.71 -7.76
C ARG A 192 13.54 -12.22 -7.73
N GLN A 193 14.46 -12.66 -8.59
CA GLN A 193 14.88 -14.05 -8.72
C GLN A 193 16.35 -14.23 -8.29
N PRO A 194 16.71 -14.03 -6.99
CA PRO A 194 18.11 -14.02 -6.54
C PRO A 194 18.83 -15.36 -6.79
N GLY A 195 18.10 -16.47 -6.80
CA GLY A 195 18.66 -17.81 -7.09
C GLY A 195 18.89 -18.13 -8.57
N MET A 196 18.43 -17.26 -9.50
CA MET A 196 18.45 -17.53 -10.94
C MET A 196 19.88 -17.73 -11.48
N ALA A 197 20.83 -16.93 -11.03
CA ALA A 197 22.22 -17.05 -11.48
C ALA A 197 22.83 -18.44 -11.15
N GLY A 198 22.58 -18.94 -9.94
CA GLY A 198 23.03 -20.29 -9.54
C GLY A 198 22.34 -21.39 -10.32
N PHE A 199 21.04 -21.25 -10.57
CA PHE A 199 20.28 -22.20 -11.39
C PHE A 199 20.83 -22.28 -12.83
N ILE A 200 21.07 -21.11 -13.46
CA ILE A 200 21.65 -21.07 -14.83
C ILE A 200 23.05 -21.66 -14.89
N LYS A 201 23.90 -21.39 -13.88
CA LYS A 201 25.23 -22.04 -13.81
C LYS A 201 25.09 -23.57 -13.79
N GLY A 202 24.18 -24.11 -12.98
CA GLY A 202 23.92 -25.56 -12.96
C GLY A 202 23.43 -26.10 -14.29
N LEU A 203 22.60 -25.37 -15.05
CA LEU A 203 22.16 -25.77 -16.39
C LEU A 203 23.31 -25.77 -17.42
N LEU A 204 24.24 -24.84 -17.28
CA LEU A 204 25.40 -24.73 -18.20
C LEU A 204 26.56 -25.64 -17.82
N GLY A 205 26.46 -26.40 -16.73
CA GLY A 205 27.53 -27.28 -16.25
C GLY A 205 28.76 -26.54 -15.73
N ALA A 206 28.57 -25.27 -15.25
CA ALA A 206 29.66 -24.40 -14.80
C ALA A 206 29.72 -24.28 -13.28
#